data_679aa03a763c8f3d176962803a9fd19a
#
_entry.id   679aa03a763c8f3d176962803a9fd19a
#
_cell.length_a   1.000
_cell.length_b   1.000
_cell.length_c   1.000
_cell.angle_alpha   90.00
_cell.angle_beta   90.00
_cell.angle_gamma   90.00
#
_symmetry.space_group_name_H-M   'P 1'
#
loop_
_entity.id
_entity.type
_entity.pdbx_description
1 polymer ?
#
loop_
_entity_poly.entity_id
_entity_poly.type
_entity_poly.pdbx_seq_one_letter_code
_entity_poly.pdbx_strand_id
1 'polypeptide(L)'
;MIVPPYFDVPPQAYGGVEAVVADLADALVRRGHRVTLIGAGRPGTAADFLPVWDRTVPERLGEPYPEVMHALAARRAVERLARTEGVDVVHDHTFAGALNAGGYRELGLPTVLTVHGPVNADMHRYYRELGDDVSLVAISDRQRELAPDLNWVATVHNAVRVRDFPFQRDKRDYALFLGRFHPDKAPHLALEAAHAAGLPLVLAGKCAEPIEKEYFDREVRPRLTERDEVFGVADARQKRELLKSARCLLFPIQWEEPFGMVMIEAMACGTPVVALRSGAVPEVVVDGVTGLVLDDPEQLPAALERVRGIEPEKCREHVARLFDVDGLGAGYEAAYRSVLDGATSSLQQLRRDYPALDHDLDRAYDRADLQTSGERT
;
A
#
# COMPACT_ATOMS: atom_id res chain seq x y z
N MET A 1 12.93 -6.16 4.38
CA MET A 1 11.89 -5.26 3.80
C MET A 1 12.28 -3.82 4.11
N ILE A 2 12.22 -2.92 3.13
CA ILE A 2 12.58 -1.49 3.29
C ILE A 2 11.27 -0.69 3.26
N VAL A 3 11.04 0.12 4.30
CA VAL A 3 9.81 0.91 4.46
C VAL A 3 10.15 2.40 4.51
N PRO A 4 9.28 3.31 4.00
CA PRO A 4 9.57 4.75 4.01
C PRO A 4 9.86 5.31 5.41
N PRO A 5 10.68 6.38 5.53
CA PRO A 5 11.11 6.90 6.84
C PRO A 5 10.10 7.87 7.49
N TYR A 6 8.87 7.96 6.96
CA TYR A 6 7.96 9.04 7.35
C TYR A 6 7.11 8.73 8.58
N PHE A 7 6.70 7.47 8.79
CA PHE A 7 5.82 7.07 9.89
C PHE A 7 6.32 5.81 10.58
N ASP A 8 5.86 5.59 11.82
CA ASP A 8 6.09 4.33 12.55
C ASP A 8 5.41 3.14 11.82
N VAL A 9 5.90 1.92 12.03
CA VAL A 9 5.37 0.69 11.45
C VAL A 9 4.91 -0.25 12.56
N PRO A 10 3.59 -0.35 12.84
CA PRO A 10 2.45 0.30 12.19
C PRO A 10 2.30 1.78 12.56
N PRO A 11 1.65 2.59 11.69
CA PRO A 11 1.41 4.00 11.96
C PRO A 11 0.28 4.19 12.97
N GLN A 12 0.32 5.30 13.72
CA GLN A 12 -0.71 5.60 14.73
C GLN A 12 -1.99 6.21 14.13
N ALA A 13 -1.88 6.93 13.01
CA ALA A 13 -3.00 7.59 12.34
C ALA A 13 -2.88 7.52 10.81
N TYR A 14 -2.13 8.42 10.20
CA TYR A 14 -1.88 8.46 8.76
C TYR A 14 -0.64 7.63 8.42
N GLY A 15 -0.65 6.91 7.27
CA GLY A 15 0.46 6.06 6.82
C GLY A 15 -0.06 4.76 6.20
N GLY A 16 -0.65 4.86 4.99
CA GLY A 16 -1.25 3.69 4.31
C GLY A 16 -0.24 2.63 3.95
N VAL A 17 0.94 3.03 3.48
CA VAL A 17 2.04 2.13 3.11
C VAL A 17 2.56 1.40 4.35
N GLU A 18 2.85 2.15 5.42
CA GLU A 18 3.38 1.61 6.66
C GLU A 18 2.39 0.63 7.34
N ALA A 19 1.08 0.89 7.23
CA ALA A 19 0.05 -0.02 7.72
C ALA A 19 0.08 -1.35 6.97
N VAL A 20 0.11 -1.31 5.63
CA VAL A 20 0.19 -2.51 4.79
C VAL A 20 1.49 -3.27 5.04
N VAL A 21 2.62 -2.57 5.15
CA VAL A 21 3.92 -3.20 5.42
C VAL A 21 3.94 -3.87 6.79
N ALA A 22 3.34 -3.25 7.82
CA ALA A 22 3.23 -3.85 9.14
C ALA A 22 2.41 -5.15 9.11
N ASP A 23 1.26 -5.13 8.47
CA ASP A 23 0.39 -6.30 8.32
C ASP A 23 1.06 -7.40 7.48
N LEU A 24 1.77 -7.05 6.42
CA LEU A 24 2.55 -7.98 5.60
C LEU A 24 3.70 -8.61 6.38
N ALA A 25 4.49 -7.80 7.10
CA ALA A 25 5.60 -8.29 7.90
C ALA A 25 5.13 -9.32 8.95
N ASP A 26 4.07 -8.98 9.70
CA ASP A 26 3.46 -9.90 10.65
C ASP A 26 2.91 -11.18 10.01
N ALA A 27 2.30 -11.05 8.82
CA ALA A 27 1.77 -12.20 8.09
C ALA A 27 2.89 -13.15 7.63
N LEU A 28 3.99 -12.62 7.11
CA LEU A 28 5.16 -13.38 6.69
C LEU A 28 5.86 -14.06 7.87
N VAL A 29 6.02 -13.37 9.01
CA VAL A 29 6.57 -13.98 10.24
C VAL A 29 5.71 -15.15 10.72
N ARG A 30 4.37 -15.00 10.73
CA ARG A 30 3.45 -16.10 11.07
C ARG A 30 3.54 -17.29 10.10
N ARG A 31 3.94 -17.07 8.86
CA ARG A 31 4.16 -18.09 7.84
C ARG A 31 5.55 -18.75 7.92
N GLY A 32 6.36 -18.35 8.90
CA GLY A 32 7.68 -18.94 9.20
C GLY A 32 8.85 -18.24 8.49
N HIS A 33 8.64 -17.10 7.87
CA HIS A 33 9.73 -16.30 7.28
C HIS A 33 10.43 -15.48 8.36
N ARG A 34 11.75 -15.33 8.23
CA ARG A 34 12.50 -14.34 8.97
C ARG A 34 12.44 -13.02 8.22
N VAL A 35 11.86 -12.01 8.82
CA VAL A 35 11.67 -10.69 8.23
C VAL A 35 12.45 -9.66 9.04
N THR A 36 13.30 -8.87 8.37
CA THR A 36 13.94 -7.69 8.94
C THR A 36 13.36 -6.44 8.27
N LEU A 37 12.71 -5.58 9.06
CA LEU A 37 12.25 -4.27 8.62
C LEU A 37 13.38 -3.25 8.76
N ILE A 38 13.72 -2.57 7.65
CA ILE A 38 14.66 -1.45 7.62
C ILE A 38 13.83 -0.17 7.46
N GLY A 39 13.87 0.71 8.45
CA GLY A 39 12.99 1.89 8.49
C GLY A 39 13.45 2.95 9.47
N ALA A 40 12.51 3.78 9.91
CA ALA A 40 12.70 4.83 10.90
C ALA A 40 11.77 4.63 12.10
N GLY A 41 12.09 5.26 13.23
CA GLY A 41 11.25 5.23 14.42
C GLY A 41 11.41 3.97 15.25
N ARG A 42 10.30 3.38 15.68
CA ARG A 42 10.25 2.30 16.68
C ARG A 42 9.72 1.00 16.11
N PRO A 43 10.17 -0.17 16.62
CA PRO A 43 9.57 -1.44 16.28
C PRO A 43 8.12 -1.53 16.78
N GLY A 44 7.25 -2.13 15.96
CA GLY A 44 5.84 -2.31 16.30
C GLY A 44 5.22 -3.55 15.68
N THR A 45 6.05 -4.40 15.02
CA THR A 45 5.65 -5.65 14.37
C THR A 45 6.39 -6.85 14.99
N ALA A 46 6.02 -8.05 14.58
CA ALA A 46 6.71 -9.28 14.95
C ALA A 46 8.05 -9.49 14.20
N ALA A 47 8.35 -8.68 13.20
CA ALA A 47 9.60 -8.73 12.45
C ALA A 47 10.77 -8.12 13.25
N ASP A 48 12.00 -8.56 12.94
CA ASP A 48 13.19 -7.86 13.40
C ASP A 48 13.20 -6.42 12.85
N PHE A 49 13.64 -5.44 13.66
CA PHE A 49 13.64 -4.05 13.24
C PHE A 49 15.05 -3.45 13.26
N LEU A 50 15.46 -2.91 12.13
CA LEU A 50 16.74 -2.22 11.96
C LEU A 50 16.50 -0.74 11.64
N PRO A 51 16.59 0.17 12.65
CA PRO A 51 16.44 1.59 12.40
C PRO A 51 17.66 2.13 11.64
N VAL A 52 17.39 2.87 10.57
CA VAL A 52 18.41 3.63 9.80
C VAL A 52 18.25 5.13 9.95
N TRP A 53 17.22 5.56 10.69
CA TRP A 53 16.98 6.92 11.16
C TRP A 53 16.58 6.89 12.63
N ASP A 54 17.06 7.87 13.40
CA ASP A 54 16.77 7.98 14.85
C ASP A 54 15.28 8.23 15.13
N ARG A 55 14.59 8.87 14.19
CA ARG A 55 13.16 9.19 14.30
C ARG A 55 12.50 9.23 12.92
N THR A 56 11.18 9.09 12.89
CA THR A 56 10.38 9.37 11.70
C THR A 56 10.37 10.85 11.35
N VAL A 57 10.18 11.16 10.06
CA VAL A 57 10.24 12.53 9.51
C VAL A 57 8.99 12.89 8.70
N PRO A 58 7.78 12.79 9.28
CA PRO A 58 6.52 13.02 8.56
C PRO A 58 6.37 14.44 8.02
N GLU A 59 7.01 15.42 8.66
CA GLU A 59 7.03 16.82 8.25
C GLU A 59 7.78 17.07 6.94
N ARG A 60 8.58 16.08 6.51
CA ARG A 60 9.42 16.16 5.32
C ARG A 60 8.91 15.25 4.18
N LEU A 61 7.69 14.75 4.30
CA LEU A 61 7.07 13.92 3.27
C LEU A 61 6.99 14.69 1.94
N GLY A 62 7.51 14.05 0.87
CA GLY A 62 7.58 14.64 -0.46
C GLY A 62 8.87 15.43 -0.76
N GLU A 63 9.78 15.57 0.22
CA GLU A 63 11.10 16.13 -0.02
C GLU A 63 12.07 15.09 -0.59
N PRO A 64 12.91 15.43 -1.57
CA PRO A 64 13.88 14.49 -2.16
C PRO A 64 14.95 14.00 -1.18
N TYR A 65 15.39 14.83 -0.24
CA TYR A 65 16.51 14.52 0.64
C TYR A 65 16.26 13.31 1.56
N PRO A 66 15.11 13.19 2.27
CA PRO A 66 14.82 12.00 3.05
C PRO A 66 14.82 10.72 2.22
N GLU A 67 14.24 10.74 1.02
CA GLU A 67 14.20 9.58 0.10
C GLU A 67 15.62 9.10 -0.25
N VAL A 68 16.48 10.02 -0.71
CA VAL A 68 17.85 9.70 -1.13
C VAL A 68 18.68 9.21 0.04
N MET A 69 18.62 9.89 1.19
CA MET A 69 19.40 9.50 2.38
C MET A 69 18.92 8.17 2.97
N HIS A 70 17.62 7.92 2.93
CA HIS A 70 17.05 6.64 3.35
C HIS A 70 17.50 5.50 2.44
N ALA A 71 17.47 5.69 1.13
CA ALA A 71 17.95 4.72 0.15
C ALA A 71 19.42 4.35 0.39
N LEU A 72 20.29 5.35 0.63
CA LEU A 72 21.71 5.12 0.94
C LEU A 72 21.93 4.36 2.26
N ALA A 73 21.18 4.71 3.30
CA ALA A 73 21.27 4.04 4.60
C ALA A 73 20.74 2.60 4.53
N ALA A 74 19.61 2.40 3.85
CA ALA A 74 19.04 1.08 3.61
C ALA A 74 19.96 0.17 2.82
N ARG A 75 20.64 0.69 1.77
CA ARG A 75 21.62 -0.05 1.01
C ARG A 75 22.72 -0.62 1.92
N ARG A 76 23.35 0.22 2.77
CA ARG A 76 24.39 -0.22 3.70
C ARG A 76 23.88 -1.27 4.68
N ALA A 77 22.64 -1.14 5.12
CA ALA A 77 22.00 -2.11 6.01
C ALA A 77 21.80 -3.46 5.31
N VAL A 78 21.28 -3.48 4.09
CA VAL A 78 21.10 -4.70 3.28
C VAL A 78 22.45 -5.37 3.00
N GLU A 79 23.46 -4.62 2.55
CA GLU A 79 24.81 -5.15 2.28
C GLU A 79 25.45 -5.79 3.52
N ARG A 80 25.20 -5.23 4.71
CA ARG A 80 25.66 -5.80 5.96
C ARG A 80 24.92 -7.09 6.30
N LEU A 81 23.57 -7.07 6.24
CA LEU A 81 22.74 -8.25 6.52
C LEU A 81 23.07 -9.40 5.57
N ALA A 82 23.27 -9.12 4.29
CA ALA A 82 23.63 -10.12 3.31
C ALA A 82 24.95 -10.85 3.67
N ARG A 83 25.93 -10.11 4.23
CA ARG A 83 27.24 -10.66 4.62
C ARG A 83 27.21 -11.39 5.97
N THR A 84 26.33 -11.01 6.91
CA THR A 84 26.38 -11.50 8.29
C THR A 84 25.31 -12.55 8.60
N GLU A 85 24.15 -12.47 7.95
CA GLU A 85 22.99 -13.26 8.31
C GLU A 85 22.36 -14.02 7.13
N GLY A 86 22.75 -13.64 5.91
CA GLY A 86 22.11 -14.08 4.68
C GLY A 86 20.79 -13.36 4.42
N VAL A 87 20.51 -13.09 3.15
CA VAL A 87 19.26 -12.49 2.66
C VAL A 87 18.86 -13.22 1.39
N ASP A 88 17.63 -13.67 1.28
CA ASP A 88 17.12 -14.35 0.08
C ASP A 88 16.51 -13.36 -0.92
N VAL A 89 15.80 -12.33 -0.42
CA VAL A 89 15.11 -11.33 -1.24
C VAL A 89 15.09 -9.97 -0.54
N VAL A 90 15.28 -8.92 -1.30
CA VAL A 90 15.03 -7.55 -0.86
C VAL A 90 13.64 -7.12 -1.32
N HIS A 91 12.78 -6.71 -0.40
CA HIS A 91 11.47 -6.15 -0.74
C HIS A 91 11.44 -4.67 -0.37
N ASP A 92 11.31 -3.81 -1.37
CA ASP A 92 11.29 -2.37 -1.22
C ASP A 92 9.87 -1.80 -1.34
N HIS A 93 9.54 -0.84 -0.50
CA HIS A 93 8.26 -0.12 -0.50
C HIS A 93 8.48 1.39 -0.65
N THR A 94 9.70 1.80 -0.99
CA THR A 94 10.08 3.21 -1.10
C THR A 94 10.25 3.64 -2.55
N PHE A 95 10.27 4.94 -2.79
CA PHE A 95 10.50 5.45 -4.14
C PHE A 95 11.97 5.33 -4.53
N ALA A 96 12.89 5.90 -3.75
CA ALA A 96 14.30 5.96 -4.13
C ALA A 96 15.09 4.69 -3.84
N GLY A 97 14.58 3.80 -2.99
CA GLY A 97 15.27 2.56 -2.61
C GLY A 97 15.51 1.61 -3.77
N ALA A 98 14.56 1.55 -4.71
CA ALA A 98 14.66 0.75 -5.92
C ALA A 98 15.89 1.06 -6.80
N LEU A 99 16.46 2.26 -6.70
CA LEU A 99 17.71 2.63 -7.37
C LEU A 99 18.93 1.79 -6.93
N ASN A 100 18.84 1.10 -5.80
CA ASN A 100 19.88 0.21 -5.30
C ASN A 100 19.80 -1.21 -5.90
N ALA A 101 18.75 -1.55 -6.64
CA ALA A 101 18.49 -2.92 -7.10
C ALA A 101 19.61 -3.50 -7.95
N GLY A 102 20.23 -2.71 -8.84
CA GLY A 102 21.39 -3.14 -9.59
C GLY A 102 22.56 -3.57 -8.70
N GLY A 103 22.82 -2.82 -7.61
CA GLY A 103 23.84 -3.19 -6.62
C GLY A 103 23.46 -4.43 -5.80
N TYR A 104 22.19 -4.65 -5.51
CA TYR A 104 21.71 -5.86 -4.85
C TYR A 104 21.82 -7.09 -5.76
N ARG A 105 21.54 -6.92 -7.05
CA ARG A 105 21.75 -7.98 -8.06
C ARG A 105 23.19 -8.44 -8.14
N GLU A 106 24.18 -7.54 -8.04
CA GLU A 106 25.61 -7.88 -7.98
C GLU A 106 25.96 -8.74 -6.75
N LEU A 107 25.17 -8.64 -5.69
CA LEU A 107 25.27 -9.48 -4.48
C LEU A 107 24.44 -10.78 -4.58
N GLY A 108 23.82 -11.05 -5.72
CA GLY A 108 22.93 -12.20 -5.90
C GLY A 108 21.56 -12.04 -5.22
N LEU A 109 21.17 -10.83 -4.84
CA LEU A 109 19.92 -10.56 -4.14
C LEU A 109 18.87 -10.00 -5.12
N PRO A 110 17.83 -10.76 -5.45
CA PRO A 110 16.71 -10.24 -6.22
C PRO A 110 15.92 -9.19 -5.43
N THR A 111 15.45 -8.17 -6.15
CA THR A 111 14.67 -7.07 -5.56
C THR A 111 13.23 -7.10 -6.04
N VAL A 112 12.29 -7.14 -5.10
CA VAL A 112 10.86 -6.94 -5.32
C VAL A 112 10.51 -5.51 -4.90
N LEU A 113 9.72 -4.81 -5.72
CA LEU A 113 9.20 -3.47 -5.40
C LEU A 113 7.68 -3.49 -5.47
N THR A 114 7.01 -3.15 -4.38
CA THR A 114 5.56 -2.90 -4.41
C THR A 114 5.27 -1.47 -4.86
N VAL A 115 4.48 -1.35 -5.93
CA VAL A 115 4.06 -0.06 -6.47
C VAL A 115 2.82 0.42 -5.71
N HIS A 116 3.00 1.29 -4.71
CA HIS A 116 1.90 1.80 -3.89
C HIS A 116 1.17 3.00 -4.48
N GLY A 117 1.81 3.70 -5.40
CA GLY A 117 1.28 4.92 -6.03
C GLY A 117 0.67 4.70 -7.41
N PRO A 118 0.15 5.76 -8.02
CA PRO A 118 -0.36 5.70 -9.39
C PRO A 118 0.78 5.51 -10.39
N VAL A 119 0.49 4.81 -11.50
CA VAL A 119 1.42 4.67 -12.62
C VAL A 119 1.07 5.71 -13.69
N ASN A 120 1.46 6.96 -13.45
CA ASN A 120 1.39 8.03 -14.45
C ASN A 120 2.59 7.99 -15.40
N ALA A 121 2.67 8.89 -16.37
CA ALA A 121 3.73 8.91 -17.38
C ALA A 121 5.15 8.98 -16.78
N ASP A 122 5.36 9.78 -15.73
CA ASP A 122 6.66 9.93 -15.08
C ASP A 122 7.03 8.64 -14.32
N MET A 123 6.08 8.05 -13.60
CA MET A 123 6.27 6.80 -12.87
C MET A 123 6.47 5.62 -13.82
N HIS A 124 5.72 5.56 -14.92
CA HIS A 124 5.94 4.56 -15.96
C HIS A 124 7.37 4.63 -16.50
N ARG A 125 7.85 5.84 -16.84
CA ARG A 125 9.22 6.05 -17.29
C ARG A 125 10.23 5.63 -16.23
N TYR A 126 10.00 6.00 -14.97
CA TYR A 126 10.87 5.62 -13.84
C TYR A 126 10.99 4.10 -13.70
N TYR A 127 9.87 3.39 -13.63
CA TYR A 127 9.89 1.92 -13.50
C TYR A 127 10.51 1.22 -14.71
N ARG A 128 10.31 1.75 -15.91
CA ARG A 128 10.94 1.23 -17.12
C ARG A 128 12.46 1.40 -17.11
N GLU A 129 12.97 2.51 -16.60
CA GLU A 129 14.43 2.76 -16.47
C GLU A 129 15.08 1.86 -15.39
N LEU A 130 14.32 1.35 -14.41
CA LEU A 130 14.82 0.34 -13.46
C LEU A 130 15.03 -1.02 -14.15
N GLY A 131 14.36 -1.28 -15.25
CA GLY A 131 14.51 -2.48 -16.06
C GLY A 131 14.26 -3.78 -15.29
N ASP A 132 15.03 -4.81 -15.65
CA ASP A 132 14.89 -6.16 -15.07
C ASP A 132 15.59 -6.31 -13.71
N ASP A 133 16.21 -5.27 -13.19
CA ASP A 133 16.84 -5.29 -11.86
C ASP A 133 15.79 -5.34 -10.74
N VAL A 134 14.54 -4.99 -11.07
CA VAL A 134 13.43 -4.92 -10.12
C VAL A 134 12.24 -5.72 -10.63
N SER A 135 11.74 -6.61 -9.79
CA SER A 135 10.49 -7.33 -10.00
C SER A 135 9.34 -6.54 -9.36
N LEU A 136 8.45 -6.00 -10.18
CA LEU A 136 7.35 -5.14 -9.72
C LEU A 136 6.15 -5.97 -9.25
N VAL A 137 5.57 -5.58 -8.12
CA VAL A 137 4.28 -6.09 -7.64
C VAL A 137 3.27 -4.96 -7.65
N ALA A 138 2.18 -5.16 -8.39
CA ALA A 138 1.05 -4.25 -8.41
C ALA A 138 0.11 -4.52 -7.23
N ILE A 139 -0.58 -3.48 -6.75
CA ILE A 139 -1.61 -3.59 -5.71
C ILE A 139 -3.03 -3.65 -6.30
N SER A 140 -3.16 -3.57 -7.63
CA SER A 140 -4.38 -3.82 -8.38
C SER A 140 -4.07 -4.28 -9.80
N ASP A 141 -4.99 -4.97 -10.44
CA ASP A 141 -4.86 -5.34 -11.86
C ASP A 141 -4.92 -4.10 -12.74
N ARG A 142 -5.67 -3.08 -12.31
CA ARG A 142 -5.74 -1.80 -13.02
C ARG A 142 -4.37 -1.12 -13.16
N GLN A 143 -3.50 -1.19 -12.14
CA GLN A 143 -2.14 -0.67 -12.27
C GLN A 143 -1.36 -1.35 -13.39
N ARG A 144 -1.49 -2.68 -13.52
CA ARG A 144 -0.85 -3.45 -14.60
C ARG A 144 -1.42 -3.12 -15.97
N GLU A 145 -2.73 -2.95 -16.06
CA GLU A 145 -3.39 -2.55 -17.31
C GLU A 145 -2.92 -1.18 -17.82
N LEU A 146 -2.65 -0.25 -16.92
CA LEU A 146 -2.15 1.08 -17.26
C LEU A 146 -0.70 1.07 -17.77
N ALA A 147 0.08 0.05 -17.46
CA ALA A 147 1.49 -0.06 -17.83
C ALA A 147 1.89 -1.53 -18.07
N PRO A 148 1.32 -2.21 -19.09
CA PRO A 148 1.48 -3.64 -19.29
C PRO A 148 2.88 -4.07 -19.74
N ASP A 149 3.72 -3.12 -20.13
CA ASP A 149 5.10 -3.32 -20.59
C ASP A 149 6.15 -3.28 -19.47
N LEU A 150 5.73 -3.02 -18.21
CA LEU A 150 6.64 -3.05 -17.08
C LEU A 150 6.87 -4.48 -16.56
N ASN A 151 7.97 -4.68 -15.82
CA ASN A 151 8.36 -5.99 -15.28
C ASN A 151 7.50 -6.43 -14.08
N TRP A 152 6.20 -6.61 -14.32
CA TRP A 152 5.25 -7.09 -13.31
C TRP A 152 5.37 -8.60 -13.09
N VAL A 153 5.64 -9.01 -11.87
CA VAL A 153 5.70 -10.44 -11.48
C VAL A 153 4.42 -10.93 -10.80
N ALA A 154 3.66 -10.04 -10.17
CA ALA A 154 2.40 -10.37 -9.51
C ALA A 154 1.47 -9.16 -9.39
N THR A 155 0.17 -9.42 -9.15
CA THR A 155 -0.75 -8.50 -8.50
C THR A 155 -1.05 -9.06 -7.10
N VAL A 156 -0.81 -8.27 -6.06
CA VAL A 156 -1.16 -8.62 -4.68
C VAL A 156 -1.95 -7.46 -4.08
N HIS A 157 -3.26 -7.65 -3.97
CA HIS A 157 -4.14 -6.64 -3.39
C HIS A 157 -3.73 -6.31 -1.95
N ASN A 158 -3.84 -5.05 -1.58
CA ASN A 158 -3.72 -4.63 -0.19
C ASN A 158 -4.81 -5.29 0.66
N ALA A 159 -4.55 -5.43 1.94
CA ALA A 159 -5.44 -6.11 2.87
C ALA A 159 -5.56 -5.35 4.20
N VAL A 160 -6.51 -5.77 5.01
CA VAL A 160 -6.68 -5.33 6.39
C VAL A 160 -6.85 -6.54 7.29
N ARG A 161 -6.48 -6.39 8.55
CA ARG A 161 -6.73 -7.40 9.57
C ARG A 161 -8.21 -7.31 9.99
N VAL A 162 -9.08 -8.05 9.29
CA VAL A 162 -10.55 -7.93 9.41
C VAL A 162 -11.04 -8.04 10.87
N ARG A 163 -10.39 -8.87 11.69
CA ARG A 163 -10.74 -9.01 13.12
C ARG A 163 -10.58 -7.73 13.94
N ASP A 164 -9.74 -6.79 13.51
CA ASP A 164 -9.48 -5.53 14.19
C ASP A 164 -10.51 -4.44 13.84
N PHE A 165 -11.41 -4.73 12.88
CA PHE A 165 -12.49 -3.83 12.46
C PHE A 165 -13.81 -4.25 13.12
N PRO A 166 -14.45 -3.35 13.89
CA PRO A 166 -15.71 -3.65 14.54
C PRO A 166 -16.83 -3.73 13.50
N PHE A 167 -17.63 -4.80 13.56
CA PHE A 167 -18.80 -4.96 12.71
C PHE A 167 -20.04 -4.33 13.35
N GLN A 168 -20.87 -3.67 12.55
CA GLN A 168 -22.17 -3.18 12.97
C GLN A 168 -23.19 -3.35 11.85
N ARG A 169 -24.33 -4.01 12.13
CA ARG A 169 -25.43 -4.20 11.19
C ARG A 169 -26.25 -2.92 11.04
N ASP A 170 -26.68 -2.34 12.15
CA ASP A 170 -27.56 -1.19 12.16
C ASP A 170 -26.76 0.10 11.96
N LYS A 171 -26.91 0.71 10.79
CA LYS A 171 -26.20 1.92 10.41
C LYS A 171 -26.93 3.18 10.87
N ARG A 172 -26.18 4.20 11.23
CA ARG A 172 -26.71 5.54 11.48
C ARG A 172 -27.02 6.24 10.15
N ASP A 173 -27.82 7.29 10.24
CA ASP A 173 -28.36 8.00 9.08
C ASP A 173 -27.45 9.15 8.64
N TYR A 174 -26.21 8.84 8.28
CA TYR A 174 -25.23 9.75 7.67
C TYR A 174 -24.38 9.04 6.63
N ALA A 175 -23.93 9.77 5.62
CA ALA A 175 -22.89 9.32 4.70
C ALA A 175 -21.51 9.74 5.23
N LEU A 176 -20.47 8.96 4.95
CA LEU A 176 -19.10 9.25 5.36
C LEU A 176 -18.21 9.49 4.13
N PHE A 177 -17.50 10.61 4.13
CA PHE A 177 -16.32 10.79 3.29
C PHE A 177 -15.07 10.63 4.16
N LEU A 178 -14.13 9.76 3.75
CA LEU A 178 -12.89 9.55 4.47
C LEU A 178 -11.69 9.60 3.51
N GLY A 179 -10.93 10.69 3.56
CA GLY A 179 -9.79 10.92 2.66
C GLY A 179 -9.22 12.32 2.76
N ARG A 180 -8.13 12.58 2.04
CA ARG A 180 -7.58 13.93 1.92
C ARG A 180 -8.59 14.87 1.25
N PHE A 181 -8.61 16.12 1.66
CA PHE A 181 -9.44 17.14 1.01
C PHE A 181 -8.74 17.64 -0.27
N HIS A 182 -8.61 16.75 -1.23
CA HIS A 182 -7.93 16.98 -2.49
C HIS A 182 -8.92 16.91 -3.66
N PRO A 183 -8.74 17.68 -4.75
CA PRO A 183 -9.59 17.61 -5.94
C PRO A 183 -9.80 16.17 -6.43
N ASP A 184 -8.75 15.36 -6.49
CA ASP A 184 -8.82 13.96 -6.94
C ASP A 184 -9.75 13.08 -6.09
N LYS A 185 -9.92 13.41 -4.80
CA LYS A 185 -10.82 12.70 -3.87
C LYS A 185 -12.23 13.26 -3.90
N ALA A 186 -12.43 14.45 -4.44
CA ALA A 186 -13.67 15.14 -4.72
C ALA A 186 -14.71 15.16 -3.55
N PRO A 187 -14.34 15.58 -2.31
CA PRO A 187 -15.32 15.69 -1.22
C PRO A 187 -16.49 16.63 -1.51
N HIS A 188 -16.37 17.59 -2.46
CA HIS A 188 -17.45 18.43 -2.90
C HIS A 188 -18.59 17.62 -3.56
N LEU A 189 -18.27 16.61 -4.37
CA LEU A 189 -19.27 15.72 -4.97
C LEU A 189 -19.96 14.86 -3.91
N ALA A 190 -19.23 14.47 -2.86
CA ALA A 190 -19.84 13.76 -1.73
C ALA A 190 -20.86 14.63 -0.99
N LEU A 191 -20.57 15.95 -0.77
CA LEU A 191 -21.50 16.90 -0.17
C LEU A 191 -22.73 17.09 -1.04
N GLU A 192 -22.55 17.38 -2.32
CA GLU A 192 -23.67 17.59 -3.26
C GLU A 192 -24.58 16.36 -3.31
N ALA A 193 -24.01 15.16 -3.39
CA ALA A 193 -24.76 13.91 -3.40
C ALA A 193 -25.55 13.68 -2.08
N ALA A 194 -24.88 13.87 -0.93
CA ALA A 194 -25.50 13.69 0.37
C ALA A 194 -26.66 14.66 0.58
N HIS A 195 -26.47 15.94 0.24
CA HIS A 195 -27.52 16.96 0.33
C HIS A 195 -28.69 16.66 -0.57
N ALA A 196 -28.47 16.29 -1.83
CA ALA A 196 -29.52 15.93 -2.76
C ALA A 196 -30.35 14.70 -2.29
N ALA A 197 -29.71 13.78 -1.55
CA ALA A 197 -30.37 12.63 -0.90
C ALA A 197 -30.92 12.95 0.50
N GLY A 198 -30.83 14.19 0.96
CA GLY A 198 -31.33 14.60 2.29
C GLY A 198 -30.56 14.06 3.47
N LEU A 199 -29.29 13.61 3.26
CA LEU A 199 -28.41 13.05 4.27
C LEU A 199 -27.39 14.07 4.79
N PRO A 200 -27.05 14.04 6.10
CA PRO A 200 -25.83 14.70 6.57
C PRO A 200 -24.59 13.96 6.09
N LEU A 201 -23.51 14.70 5.84
CA LEU A 201 -22.20 14.15 5.53
C LEU A 201 -21.23 14.39 6.68
N VAL A 202 -20.52 13.33 7.09
CA VAL A 202 -19.33 13.45 7.93
C VAL A 202 -18.10 13.39 7.03
N LEU A 203 -17.26 14.44 7.10
CA LEU A 203 -16.01 14.54 6.34
C LEU A 203 -14.83 14.36 7.30
N ALA A 204 -14.09 13.29 7.15
CA ALA A 204 -12.89 13.01 7.94
C ALA A 204 -11.67 12.89 7.05
N GLY A 205 -10.58 13.55 7.42
CA GLY A 205 -9.34 13.46 6.66
C GLY A 205 -8.39 14.63 6.84
N LYS A 206 -7.25 14.53 6.16
CA LYS A 206 -6.19 15.52 6.19
C LYS A 206 -6.53 16.71 5.28
N CYS A 207 -6.28 17.92 5.79
CA CYS A 207 -6.30 19.18 5.04
C CYS A 207 -5.09 20.02 5.47
N ALA A 208 -3.89 19.67 5.01
CA ALA A 208 -2.65 20.29 5.48
C ALA A 208 -1.86 20.98 4.37
N GLU A 209 -1.87 20.44 3.17
CA GLU A 209 -1.12 20.98 2.02
C GLU A 209 -1.79 22.22 1.45
N PRO A 210 -1.02 23.15 0.82
CA PRO A 210 -1.59 24.37 0.24
C PRO A 210 -2.75 24.12 -0.72
N ILE A 211 -2.61 23.13 -1.61
CA ILE A 211 -3.64 22.76 -2.58
C ILE A 211 -4.91 22.22 -1.88
N GLU A 212 -4.76 21.46 -0.78
CA GLU A 212 -5.87 20.92 0.00
C GLU A 212 -6.65 22.04 0.69
N LYS A 213 -5.95 23.02 1.27
CA LYS A 213 -6.55 24.19 1.94
C LYS A 213 -7.29 25.09 0.96
N GLU A 214 -6.65 25.41 -0.18
CA GLU A 214 -7.28 26.23 -1.22
C GLU A 214 -8.55 25.55 -1.76
N TYR A 215 -8.46 24.25 -2.04
CA TYR A 215 -9.60 23.48 -2.51
C TYR A 215 -10.71 23.41 -1.45
N PHE A 216 -10.36 23.17 -0.19
CA PHE A 216 -11.33 23.17 0.90
C PHE A 216 -12.08 24.49 1.02
N ASP A 217 -11.36 25.61 0.99
CA ASP A 217 -11.96 26.94 1.14
C ASP A 217 -12.82 27.32 -0.06
N ARG A 218 -12.46 26.88 -1.27
CA ARG A 218 -13.17 27.24 -2.49
C ARG A 218 -14.34 26.29 -2.79
N GLU A 219 -14.18 25.00 -2.60
CA GLU A 219 -15.13 24.00 -3.08
C GLU A 219 -15.89 23.29 -1.94
N VAL A 220 -15.27 23.07 -0.79
CA VAL A 220 -15.90 22.31 0.31
C VAL A 220 -16.65 23.24 1.27
N ARG A 221 -15.96 24.25 1.81
CA ARG A 221 -16.52 25.14 2.84
C ARG A 221 -17.82 25.83 2.40
N PRO A 222 -17.96 26.38 1.17
CA PRO A 222 -19.21 27.03 0.76
C PRO A 222 -20.41 26.11 0.65
N ARG A 223 -20.18 24.80 0.54
CA ARG A 223 -21.22 23.75 0.42
C ARG A 223 -21.67 23.18 1.78
N LEU A 224 -20.90 23.42 2.86
CA LEU A 224 -21.26 22.92 4.19
C LEU A 224 -22.57 23.51 4.71
N THR A 225 -23.37 22.67 5.34
CA THR A 225 -24.58 23.04 6.06
C THR A 225 -24.43 22.74 7.55
N GLU A 226 -25.36 23.20 8.38
CA GLU A 226 -25.37 22.91 9.83
C GLU A 226 -25.56 21.42 10.15
N ARG A 227 -25.95 20.61 9.16
CA ARG A 227 -26.13 19.16 9.30
C ARG A 227 -24.85 18.37 9.07
N ASP A 228 -23.85 18.98 8.45
CA ASP A 228 -22.59 18.33 8.10
C ASP A 228 -21.56 18.49 9.21
N GLU A 229 -20.65 17.54 9.30
CA GLU A 229 -19.56 17.55 10.26
C GLU A 229 -18.21 17.48 9.55
N VAL A 230 -17.34 18.45 9.79
CA VAL A 230 -15.92 18.37 9.43
C VAL A 230 -15.15 17.83 10.64
N PHE A 231 -14.96 16.52 10.68
CA PHE A 231 -14.32 15.81 11.78
C PHE A 231 -12.82 16.09 11.88
N GLY A 232 -12.17 16.38 10.75
CA GLY A 232 -10.71 16.49 10.67
C GLY A 232 -10.01 15.13 10.62
N VAL A 233 -8.76 15.08 11.10
CA VAL A 233 -7.95 13.83 11.09
C VAL A 233 -8.43 12.91 12.19
N ALA A 234 -8.93 11.74 11.82
CA ALA A 234 -9.34 10.70 12.75
C ALA A 234 -8.16 9.77 13.09
N ASP A 235 -7.97 9.47 14.37
CA ASP A 235 -7.09 8.36 14.77
C ASP A 235 -7.68 7.00 14.38
N ALA A 236 -6.92 5.91 14.55
CA ALA A 236 -7.33 4.57 14.14
C ALA A 236 -8.64 4.11 14.81
N ARG A 237 -8.89 4.47 16.06
CA ARG A 237 -10.12 4.15 16.80
C ARG A 237 -11.29 4.97 16.28
N GLN A 238 -11.11 6.28 16.16
CA GLN A 238 -12.14 7.19 15.64
C GLN A 238 -12.53 6.83 14.21
N LYS A 239 -11.54 6.50 13.35
CA LYS A 239 -11.78 6.04 12.00
C LYS A 239 -12.69 4.81 11.98
N ARG A 240 -12.41 3.80 12.81
CA ARG A 240 -13.24 2.59 12.89
C ARG A 240 -14.66 2.87 13.39
N GLU A 241 -14.81 3.78 14.36
CA GLU A 241 -16.13 4.20 14.85
C GLU A 241 -16.96 4.91 13.77
N LEU A 242 -16.34 5.82 13.00
CA LEU A 242 -16.97 6.48 11.87
C LEU A 242 -17.39 5.47 10.80
N LEU A 243 -16.45 4.60 10.40
CA LEU A 243 -16.71 3.59 9.38
C LEU A 243 -17.82 2.62 9.77
N LYS A 244 -17.80 2.09 11.01
CA LYS A 244 -18.79 1.09 11.40
C LYS A 244 -20.23 1.65 11.47
N SER A 245 -20.35 2.94 11.78
CA SER A 245 -21.65 3.57 12.04
C SER A 245 -22.27 4.21 10.81
N ALA A 246 -21.49 4.56 9.79
CA ALA A 246 -21.99 5.24 8.60
C ALA A 246 -22.97 4.36 7.80
N ARG A 247 -23.99 4.98 7.16
CA ARG A 247 -24.86 4.32 6.21
C ARG A 247 -24.09 3.75 5.04
N CYS A 248 -23.16 4.53 4.53
CA CYS A 248 -22.22 4.15 3.49
C CYS A 248 -20.96 5.02 3.51
N LEU A 249 -19.89 4.52 2.88
CA LEU A 249 -18.75 5.33 2.47
C LEU A 249 -19.04 5.92 1.09
N LEU A 250 -18.95 7.25 0.95
CA LEU A 250 -18.92 7.92 -0.35
C LEU A 250 -17.50 8.04 -0.85
N PHE A 251 -17.24 7.51 -2.04
CA PHE A 251 -15.93 7.47 -2.65
C PHE A 251 -15.98 7.99 -4.10
N PRO A 252 -16.25 9.31 -4.29
CA PRO A 252 -16.48 9.93 -5.60
C PRO A 252 -15.20 10.39 -6.28
N ILE A 253 -14.19 9.52 -6.28
CA ILE A 253 -12.83 9.83 -6.79
C ILE A 253 -12.81 10.23 -8.25
N GLN A 254 -11.88 11.15 -8.60
CA GLN A 254 -11.71 11.72 -9.95
C GLN A 254 -10.31 11.40 -10.53
N TRP A 255 -9.70 10.27 -10.12
CA TRP A 255 -8.39 9.85 -10.58
C TRP A 255 -8.28 8.31 -10.60
N GLU A 256 -7.25 7.78 -11.26
CA GLU A 256 -6.95 6.35 -11.25
C GLU A 256 -6.42 5.94 -9.86
N GLU A 257 -7.33 5.61 -8.95
CA GLU A 257 -7.00 5.19 -7.59
C GLU A 257 -6.27 3.86 -7.62
N PRO A 258 -5.04 3.77 -7.11
CA PRO A 258 -4.26 2.53 -7.17
C PRO A 258 -4.92 1.35 -6.45
N PHE A 259 -5.61 1.59 -5.32
CA PHE A 259 -6.33 0.56 -4.58
C PHE A 259 -7.52 1.09 -3.78
N GLY A 260 -7.31 2.09 -2.91
CA GLY A 260 -8.38 2.66 -2.07
C GLY A 260 -8.64 1.87 -0.78
N MET A 261 -7.65 1.80 0.10
CA MET A 261 -7.73 1.12 1.41
C MET A 261 -9.01 1.37 2.18
N VAL A 262 -9.51 2.60 2.14
CA VAL A 262 -10.73 3.00 2.87
C VAL A 262 -11.97 2.21 2.48
N MET A 263 -12.02 1.70 1.24
CA MET A 263 -13.14 0.86 0.78
C MET A 263 -13.17 -0.48 1.53
N ILE A 264 -12.04 -1.17 1.61
CA ILE A 264 -11.96 -2.45 2.35
C ILE A 264 -12.09 -2.24 3.87
N GLU A 265 -11.61 -1.12 4.41
CA GLU A 265 -11.80 -0.73 5.81
C GLU A 265 -13.30 -0.51 6.14
N ALA A 266 -14.04 0.18 5.25
CA ALA A 266 -15.48 0.38 5.40
C ALA A 266 -16.24 -0.95 5.33
N MET A 267 -15.97 -1.75 4.31
CA MET A 267 -16.63 -3.06 4.12
C MET A 267 -16.28 -4.04 5.24
N ALA A 268 -15.07 -4.01 5.81
CA ALA A 268 -14.71 -4.78 7.00
C ALA A 268 -15.60 -4.43 8.21
N CYS A 269 -16.04 -3.18 8.32
CA CYS A 269 -17.01 -2.75 9.33
C CYS A 269 -18.48 -3.07 8.96
N GLY A 270 -18.73 -3.69 7.81
CA GLY A 270 -20.07 -3.91 7.24
C GLY A 270 -20.67 -2.67 6.61
N THR A 271 -19.87 -1.68 6.25
CA THR A 271 -20.36 -0.44 5.63
C THR A 271 -20.17 -0.49 4.13
N PRO A 272 -21.25 -0.45 3.33
CA PRO A 272 -21.17 -0.50 1.89
C PRO A 272 -20.53 0.77 1.32
N VAL A 273 -19.99 0.64 0.12
CA VAL A 273 -19.31 1.72 -0.60
C VAL A 273 -20.18 2.22 -1.75
N VAL A 274 -20.33 3.53 -1.88
CA VAL A 274 -20.89 4.19 -3.07
C VAL A 274 -19.75 4.94 -3.75
N ALA A 275 -19.33 4.48 -4.92
CA ALA A 275 -18.13 4.95 -5.58
C ALA A 275 -18.37 5.27 -7.06
N LEU A 276 -17.55 6.17 -7.60
CA LEU A 276 -17.40 6.32 -9.05
C LEU A 276 -16.44 5.28 -9.59
N ARG A 277 -16.70 4.81 -10.82
CA ARG A 277 -15.87 3.84 -11.53
C ARG A 277 -14.55 4.46 -11.95
N SER A 278 -13.51 4.26 -11.15
CA SER A 278 -12.17 4.73 -11.45
C SER A 278 -11.12 3.89 -10.73
N GLY A 279 -9.95 3.71 -11.35
CA GLY A 279 -8.88 2.92 -10.78
C GLY A 279 -9.32 1.52 -10.35
N ALA A 280 -8.90 1.09 -9.17
CA ALA A 280 -9.19 -0.24 -8.62
C ALA A 280 -10.62 -0.39 -8.04
N VAL A 281 -11.50 0.61 -8.11
CA VAL A 281 -12.87 0.50 -7.56
C VAL A 281 -13.60 -0.74 -8.05
N PRO A 282 -13.60 -1.10 -9.36
CA PRO A 282 -14.31 -2.30 -9.85
C PRO A 282 -13.73 -3.63 -9.36
N GLU A 283 -12.45 -3.63 -8.93
CA GLU A 283 -11.79 -4.82 -8.35
C GLU A 283 -12.15 -5.01 -6.88
N VAL A 284 -12.37 -3.90 -6.17
CA VAL A 284 -12.56 -3.89 -4.72
C VAL A 284 -14.04 -3.95 -4.34
N VAL A 285 -14.91 -3.29 -5.09
CA VAL A 285 -16.36 -3.20 -4.80
C VAL A 285 -17.15 -4.03 -5.80
N VAL A 286 -17.94 -4.97 -5.31
CA VAL A 286 -18.86 -5.77 -6.12
C VAL A 286 -20.19 -5.02 -6.20
N ASP A 287 -20.48 -4.48 -7.41
CA ASP A 287 -21.70 -3.70 -7.65
C ASP A 287 -22.98 -4.46 -7.28
N GLY A 288 -23.87 -3.80 -6.53
CA GLY A 288 -25.12 -4.38 -6.03
C GLY A 288 -24.97 -5.37 -4.87
N VAL A 289 -23.75 -5.73 -4.46
CA VAL A 289 -23.49 -6.72 -3.39
C VAL A 289 -22.75 -6.11 -2.19
N THR A 290 -21.64 -5.41 -2.44
CA THR A 290 -20.86 -4.78 -1.36
C THR A 290 -20.88 -3.25 -1.44
N GLY A 291 -21.52 -2.72 -2.47
CA GLY A 291 -21.64 -1.30 -2.72
C GLY A 291 -22.31 -1.04 -4.06
N LEU A 292 -22.21 0.21 -4.52
CA LEU A 292 -22.69 0.64 -5.84
C LEU A 292 -21.55 1.35 -6.57
N VAL A 293 -21.28 0.91 -7.80
CA VAL A 293 -20.24 1.46 -8.67
C VAL A 293 -20.92 2.19 -9.82
N LEU A 294 -20.69 3.49 -9.92
CA LEU A 294 -21.41 4.41 -10.79
C LEU A 294 -20.47 5.03 -11.82
N ASP A 295 -21.01 5.33 -13.00
CA ASP A 295 -20.22 5.91 -14.08
C ASP A 295 -20.31 7.45 -14.11
N ASP A 296 -21.34 8.03 -13.44
CA ASP A 296 -21.63 9.46 -13.45
C ASP A 296 -21.89 9.98 -12.03
N PRO A 297 -21.28 11.12 -11.64
CA PRO A 297 -21.58 11.78 -10.36
C PRO A 297 -23.06 12.11 -10.14
N GLU A 298 -23.82 12.37 -11.20
CA GLU A 298 -25.26 12.67 -11.11
C GLU A 298 -26.07 11.48 -10.57
N GLN A 299 -25.54 10.26 -10.62
CA GLN A 299 -26.18 9.05 -10.10
C GLN A 299 -25.98 8.86 -8.60
N LEU A 300 -25.02 9.58 -7.98
CA LEU A 300 -24.68 9.43 -6.55
C LEU A 300 -25.88 9.65 -5.62
N PRO A 301 -26.73 10.68 -5.78
CA PRO A 301 -27.87 10.87 -4.89
C PRO A 301 -28.86 9.69 -4.87
N ALA A 302 -29.20 9.17 -6.04
CA ALA A 302 -30.10 8.00 -6.14
C ALA A 302 -29.45 6.72 -5.57
N ALA A 303 -28.14 6.59 -5.68
CA ALA A 303 -27.39 5.48 -5.09
C ALA A 303 -27.42 5.50 -3.56
N LEU A 304 -27.47 6.67 -2.92
CA LEU A 304 -27.56 6.79 -1.46
C LEU A 304 -28.87 6.25 -0.87
N GLU A 305 -29.95 6.21 -1.63
CA GLU A 305 -31.17 5.51 -1.24
C GLU A 305 -31.07 4.00 -1.51
N ARG A 306 -30.56 3.62 -2.66
CA ARG A 306 -30.42 2.20 -3.06
C ARG A 306 -29.47 1.42 -2.17
N VAL A 307 -28.41 2.06 -1.66
CA VAL A 307 -27.38 1.41 -0.82
C VAL A 307 -27.93 0.85 0.49
N ARG A 308 -29.10 1.30 0.95
CA ARG A 308 -29.82 0.72 2.10
C ARG A 308 -30.16 -0.76 1.93
N GLY A 309 -30.26 -1.22 0.69
CA GLY A 309 -30.53 -2.62 0.37
C GLY A 309 -29.31 -3.53 0.40
N ILE A 310 -28.11 -2.98 0.58
CA ILE A 310 -26.88 -3.77 0.69
C ILE A 310 -26.77 -4.37 2.10
N GLU A 311 -26.55 -5.69 2.15
CA GLU A 311 -26.39 -6.41 3.40
C GLU A 311 -24.99 -6.19 4.00
N PRO A 312 -24.87 -5.63 5.25
CA PRO A 312 -23.57 -5.39 5.89
C PRO A 312 -22.69 -6.64 6.02
N GLU A 313 -23.30 -7.79 6.23
CA GLU A 313 -22.60 -9.07 6.32
C GLU A 313 -21.88 -9.42 5.03
N LYS A 314 -22.47 -9.16 3.87
CA LYS A 314 -21.87 -9.41 2.56
C LYS A 314 -20.64 -8.55 2.34
N CYS A 315 -20.66 -7.30 2.81
CA CYS A 315 -19.49 -6.43 2.77
C CYS A 315 -18.33 -7.04 3.57
N ARG A 316 -18.57 -7.45 4.82
CA ARG A 316 -17.54 -8.05 5.67
C ARG A 316 -17.05 -9.40 5.17
N GLU A 317 -17.93 -10.28 4.73
CA GLU A 317 -17.61 -11.59 4.16
C GLU A 317 -16.70 -11.44 2.93
N HIS A 318 -16.97 -10.48 2.08
CA HIS A 318 -16.18 -10.18 0.90
C HIS A 318 -14.75 -9.80 1.27
N VAL A 319 -14.56 -8.86 2.21
CA VAL A 319 -13.23 -8.46 2.67
C VAL A 319 -12.50 -9.61 3.37
N ALA A 320 -13.17 -10.35 4.23
CA ALA A 320 -12.58 -11.49 4.95
C ALA A 320 -12.09 -12.57 3.99
N ARG A 321 -12.74 -12.74 2.85
CA ARG A 321 -12.35 -13.74 1.84
C ARG A 321 -11.22 -13.27 0.94
N LEU A 322 -11.20 -12.00 0.52
CA LEU A 322 -10.32 -11.54 -0.56
C LEU A 322 -9.26 -10.54 -0.11
N PHE A 323 -9.48 -9.82 1.00
CA PHE A 323 -8.64 -8.73 1.45
C PHE A 323 -8.23 -8.85 2.92
N ASP A 324 -8.13 -10.08 3.43
CA ASP A 324 -7.55 -10.34 4.76
C ASP A 324 -6.03 -10.54 4.66
N VAL A 325 -5.33 -10.20 5.73
CA VAL A 325 -3.86 -10.22 5.83
C VAL A 325 -3.25 -11.60 5.59
N ASP A 326 -3.99 -12.70 5.79
CA ASP A 326 -3.49 -14.04 5.49
C ASP A 326 -3.35 -14.25 3.98
N GLY A 327 -4.29 -13.71 3.19
CA GLY A 327 -4.21 -13.66 1.73
C GLY A 327 -3.06 -12.79 1.23
N LEU A 328 -2.84 -11.63 1.86
CA LEU A 328 -1.71 -10.74 1.57
C LEU A 328 -0.38 -11.48 1.73
N GLY A 329 -0.16 -12.14 2.88
CA GLY A 329 1.06 -12.89 3.15
C GLY A 329 1.28 -14.03 2.15
N ALA A 330 0.22 -14.78 1.79
CA ALA A 330 0.28 -15.84 0.80
C ALA A 330 0.63 -15.32 -0.60
N GLY A 331 0.05 -14.18 -1.00
CA GLY A 331 0.32 -13.55 -2.29
C GLY A 331 1.77 -13.13 -2.44
N TYR A 332 2.32 -12.46 -1.42
CA TYR A 332 3.74 -12.07 -1.46
C TYR A 332 4.70 -13.25 -1.36
N GLU A 333 4.37 -14.28 -0.57
CA GLU A 333 5.17 -15.51 -0.56
C GLU A 333 5.25 -16.17 -1.94
N ALA A 334 4.13 -16.21 -2.67
CA ALA A 334 4.10 -16.72 -4.05
C ALA A 334 4.93 -15.83 -5.00
N ALA A 335 4.83 -14.50 -4.87
CA ALA A 335 5.64 -13.57 -5.65
C ALA A 335 7.15 -13.75 -5.39
N TYR A 336 7.57 -13.90 -4.13
CA TYR A 336 8.98 -14.15 -3.80
C TYR A 336 9.49 -15.47 -4.37
N ARG A 337 8.71 -16.55 -4.27
CA ARG A 337 9.09 -17.84 -4.87
C ARG A 337 9.28 -17.71 -6.38
N SER A 338 8.36 -17.06 -7.07
CA SER A 338 8.47 -16.84 -8.52
C SER A 338 9.74 -16.09 -8.91
N VAL A 339 10.12 -15.06 -8.13
CA VAL A 339 11.33 -14.28 -8.38
C VAL A 339 12.59 -15.10 -8.09
N LEU A 340 12.62 -15.88 -7.01
CA LEU A 340 13.74 -16.74 -6.62
C LEU A 340 13.93 -17.89 -7.63
N ASP A 341 12.84 -18.52 -8.09
CA ASP A 341 12.90 -19.58 -9.10
C ASP A 341 13.36 -19.04 -10.46
N GLY A 342 12.94 -17.84 -10.85
CA GLY A 342 13.40 -17.14 -12.04
C GLY A 342 14.89 -16.79 -11.98
N ALA A 343 15.36 -16.29 -10.85
CA ALA A 343 16.78 -16.00 -10.63
C ALA A 343 17.64 -17.26 -10.71
N THR A 344 17.21 -18.37 -10.10
CA THR A 344 17.89 -19.66 -10.14
C THR A 344 17.96 -20.20 -11.56
N SER A 345 16.85 -20.12 -12.33
CA SER A 345 16.81 -20.56 -13.72
C SER A 345 17.74 -19.75 -14.62
N SER A 346 17.78 -18.43 -14.42
CA SER A 346 18.69 -17.54 -15.16
C SER A 346 20.16 -17.82 -14.87
N LEU A 347 20.51 -18.07 -13.61
CA LEU A 347 21.88 -18.47 -13.22
C LEU A 347 22.26 -19.83 -13.82
N GLN A 348 21.37 -20.79 -13.83
CA GLN A 348 21.60 -22.10 -14.45
C GLN A 348 21.77 -21.99 -15.97
N GLN A 349 21.02 -21.08 -16.61
CA GLN A 349 21.17 -20.82 -18.05
C GLN A 349 22.51 -20.15 -18.35
N LEU A 350 22.90 -19.12 -17.58
CA LEU A 350 24.22 -18.46 -17.70
C LEU A 350 25.37 -19.46 -17.52
N ARG A 351 25.31 -20.36 -16.55
CA ARG A 351 26.31 -21.42 -16.36
C ARG A 351 26.40 -22.38 -17.54
N ARG A 352 25.27 -22.68 -18.19
CA ARG A 352 25.27 -23.51 -19.43
C ARG A 352 25.86 -22.77 -20.62
N ASP A 353 25.53 -21.49 -20.78
CA ASP A 353 25.94 -20.69 -21.92
C ASP A 353 27.41 -20.22 -21.79
N TYR A 354 27.92 -20.10 -20.56
CA TYR A 354 29.27 -19.65 -20.24
C TYR A 354 29.92 -20.55 -19.19
N PRO A 355 30.36 -21.80 -19.55
CA PRO A 355 30.95 -22.74 -18.60
C PRO A 355 32.22 -22.24 -17.92
N ALA A 356 32.93 -21.25 -18.51
CA ALA A 356 34.14 -20.65 -17.93
C ALA A 356 33.86 -19.80 -16.69
N LEU A 357 32.61 -19.35 -16.46
CA LEU A 357 32.23 -18.57 -15.27
C LEU A 357 32.15 -19.42 -13.99
N ASP A 358 32.02 -20.75 -14.09
CA ASP A 358 31.98 -21.64 -12.92
C ASP A 358 33.30 -21.57 -12.12
N HIS A 359 34.45 -21.41 -12.78
CA HIS A 359 35.75 -21.32 -12.12
C HIS A 359 36.00 -19.98 -11.40
N ASP A 360 35.37 -18.91 -11.82
CA ASP A 360 35.54 -17.58 -11.21
C ASP A 360 34.55 -17.35 -10.06
N LEU A 361 33.37 -17.92 -10.13
CA LEU A 361 32.36 -17.87 -9.05
C LEU A 361 32.78 -18.74 -7.86
N ASP A 362 33.32 -19.97 -8.09
CA ASP A 362 33.82 -20.81 -7.02
C ASP A 362 35.06 -20.17 -6.35
N ARG A 363 35.92 -19.50 -7.09
CA ARG A 363 37.04 -18.74 -6.53
C ARG A 363 36.63 -17.50 -5.72
N ALA A 364 35.49 -16.89 -6.05
CA ALA A 364 34.98 -15.77 -5.28
C ALA A 364 34.37 -16.24 -3.95
N TYR A 365 33.69 -17.40 -3.92
CA TYR A 365 33.20 -18.02 -2.70
C TYR A 365 34.34 -18.55 -1.81
N ASP A 366 35.33 -19.24 -2.38
CA ASP A 366 36.51 -19.73 -1.62
C ASP A 366 37.34 -18.60 -1.03
N ARG A 367 37.42 -17.44 -1.68
CA ARG A 367 38.09 -16.25 -1.12
C ARG A 367 37.33 -15.60 0.03
N ALA A 368 35.99 -15.67 0.03
CA ALA A 368 35.18 -15.19 1.14
C ALA A 368 35.37 -16.09 2.39
N ASP A 369 35.47 -17.41 2.21
CA ASP A 369 35.69 -18.37 3.30
C ASP A 369 37.11 -18.30 3.89
N LEU A 370 38.13 -18.00 3.07
CA LEU A 370 39.49 -17.86 3.54
C LEU A 370 39.77 -16.55 4.31
N GLN A 371 39.00 -15.51 4.09
CA GLN A 371 39.10 -14.27 4.89
C GLN A 371 38.43 -14.37 6.26
N THR A 372 37.50 -15.28 6.44
CA THR A 372 36.82 -15.51 7.75
C THR A 372 37.60 -16.46 8.65
N SER A 373 38.55 -17.22 8.15
CA SER A 373 39.38 -18.16 8.92
C SER A 373 40.76 -17.60 9.35
N GLY A 374 41.12 -16.39 8.95
CA GLY A 374 42.43 -15.76 9.20
C GLY A 374 42.54 -14.87 10.45
N GLU A 375 41.47 -14.60 11.17
CA GLU A 375 41.48 -13.73 12.37
C GLU A 375 41.23 -14.49 13.69
N ARG A 376 41.66 -15.74 13.78
CA ARG A 376 41.75 -16.43 15.09
C ARG A 376 43.16 -17.03 15.26
N THR A 377 44.07 -16.18 15.60
CA THR A 377 45.27 -16.54 16.40
C THR A 377 45.69 -15.32 17.22
#